data_1748bf5673b79129f221fbf8f9b041ad
#
_entry.id   1748bf5673b79129f221fbf8f9b041ad
#
_cell.length_a   1.000
_cell.length_b   1.000
_cell.length_c   1.000
_cell.angle_alpha   90.00
_cell.angle_beta   90.00
_cell.angle_gamma   90.00
#
_symmetry.space_group_name_H-M   'P 1'
#
loop_
_entity.id
_entity.type
_entity.pdbx_description
1 polymer ?
#
loop_
_entity_poly.entity_id
_entity_poly.type
_entity_poly.pdbx_seq_one_letter_code
_entity_poly.pdbx_strand_id
1 'polypeptide(L)'
;MKPVQDGSFESIKSATAKLPASDSASDDSFGSSIFDGIDDLGIGSQSVDANSQDQVPSSSVLKPLADQVAVEVEEQAEAPYNLRFTIPSPPPPVNGVRSDPPLFWSHKLYRDAEGKAVTVHYCTNFEEAETLCKSFLNEKVVGFDMEWESQAQASSGIKKNISVIQVCSESKVAVFHVALFSGGDTTKELIPPSLISLIESENIIKTGVGIWSADGRRIQKFLNLNPRGFVELSHLFHVLQDRKTAEGKYPKKLTSLAKQVQAYLGLALPKGSVRTSSWSRELYQIQVDYAAADAYAGLTLYHVMNEKRKKMRPKPPHPHFAELGLPI
;
A
#
# COMPACT_ATOMS: atom_id res chain seq x y z
N MET A 1 35.00 -57.47 20.49
CA MET A 1 35.27 -56.20 21.14
C MET A 1 36.41 -55.53 20.41
N LYS A 2 36.14 -54.49 19.62
CA LYS A 2 37.09 -53.58 19.04
C LYS A 2 36.59 -52.16 19.29
N PRO A 3 37.47 -51.19 19.67
CA PRO A 3 37.05 -49.86 20.03
C PRO A 3 36.76 -48.99 18.82
N VAL A 4 35.79 -48.08 18.95
CA VAL A 4 35.39 -47.08 18.00
C VAL A 4 36.40 -45.93 18.06
N GLN A 5 36.91 -45.47 16.91
CA GLN A 5 37.82 -44.35 16.75
C GLN A 5 37.05 -43.04 16.77
N ASP A 6 37.63 -42.10 17.48
CA ASP A 6 37.28 -40.70 17.65
C ASP A 6 37.51 -39.91 16.37
N GLY A 7 36.49 -39.21 15.86
CA GLY A 7 36.59 -38.36 14.69
C GLY A 7 36.69 -36.88 15.08
N SER A 8 37.85 -36.32 14.85
CA SER A 8 38.30 -34.94 15.07
C SER A 8 37.39 -33.87 14.46
N PHE A 9 37.03 -32.88 15.28
CA PHE A 9 36.43 -31.60 14.87
C PHE A 9 37.44 -30.76 14.11
N GLU A 10 37.21 -30.51 12.82
CA GLU A 10 37.90 -29.46 12.09
C GLU A 10 37.27 -28.08 12.32
N SER A 11 38.12 -27.17 12.75
CA SER A 11 37.85 -25.76 13.05
C SER A 11 37.65 -24.98 11.76
N ILE A 12 36.42 -24.47 11.54
CA ILE A 12 36.10 -23.57 10.43
C ILE A 12 36.60 -22.14 10.79
N LYS A 13 37.61 -21.69 10.10
CA LYS A 13 38.16 -20.34 10.16
C LYS A 13 37.17 -19.33 9.64
N SER A 14 36.81 -18.37 10.48
CA SER A 14 36.01 -17.19 10.14
C SER A 14 36.74 -16.31 9.14
N ALA A 15 36.15 -16.13 7.96
CA ALA A 15 36.58 -15.13 7.01
C ALA A 15 35.89 -13.81 7.28
N THR A 16 36.60 -12.86 7.87
CA THR A 16 36.15 -11.47 8.01
C THR A 16 36.18 -10.77 6.64
N ALA A 17 35.02 -10.57 6.03
CA ALA A 17 34.91 -9.71 4.86
C ALA A 17 34.89 -8.24 5.31
N LYS A 18 35.87 -7.48 4.83
CA LYS A 18 36.03 -6.04 5.01
C LYS A 18 34.94 -5.32 4.19
N LEU A 19 34.11 -4.54 4.84
CA LEU A 19 33.15 -3.63 4.18
C LEU A 19 33.91 -2.42 3.61
N PRO A 20 33.58 -1.97 2.39
CA PRO A 20 34.14 -0.73 1.85
C PRO A 20 33.49 0.49 2.50
N ALA A 21 34.28 1.58 2.62
CA ALA A 21 33.92 2.84 3.21
C ALA A 21 32.73 3.50 2.50
N SER A 22 31.84 4.15 3.29
CA SER A 22 30.70 4.91 2.82
C SER A 22 31.17 6.23 2.22
N ASP A 23 30.98 6.41 0.91
CA ASP A 23 30.95 7.74 0.30
C ASP A 23 29.56 8.34 0.49
N SER A 24 29.52 9.49 1.15
CA SER A 24 28.36 10.33 1.32
C SER A 24 28.14 11.12 0.03
N ALA A 25 27.25 10.63 -0.84
CA ALA A 25 26.69 11.41 -1.93
C ALA A 25 25.19 11.57 -1.69
N SER A 26 24.78 12.82 -1.49
CA SER A 26 23.40 13.27 -1.48
C SER A 26 22.82 13.11 -2.88
N ASP A 27 21.97 12.13 -3.10
CA ASP A 27 21.26 11.92 -4.36
C ASP A 27 19.75 12.00 -4.13
N ASP A 28 19.22 13.24 -4.27
CA ASP A 28 17.79 13.57 -4.21
C ASP A 28 17.07 13.32 -5.54
N SER A 29 17.64 12.54 -6.47
CA SER A 29 17.11 12.34 -7.82
C SER A 29 16.56 10.93 -8.09
N PHE A 30 15.73 10.37 -7.19
CA PHE A 30 15.02 9.11 -7.45
C PHE A 30 13.51 9.28 -7.25
N GLY A 31 12.82 9.66 -8.32
CA GLY A 31 11.35 9.78 -8.26
C GLY A 31 10.61 10.05 -9.55
N SER A 32 11.30 10.17 -10.70
CA SER A 32 10.62 10.69 -11.90
C SER A 32 10.52 9.74 -13.10
N SER A 33 11.16 8.58 -13.14
CA SER A 33 11.31 7.87 -14.42
C SER A 33 10.43 6.61 -14.63
N ILE A 34 9.46 6.33 -13.76
CA ILE A 34 8.54 5.19 -13.97
C ILE A 34 7.12 5.65 -14.36
N PHE A 35 6.84 6.97 -14.31
CA PHE A 35 5.49 7.50 -14.57
C PHE A 35 5.28 8.07 -15.98
N ASP A 36 6.31 8.21 -16.83
CA ASP A 36 6.22 8.88 -18.13
C ASP A 36 5.72 8.02 -19.31
N GLY A 37 5.11 6.86 -19.07
CA GLY A 37 4.71 5.92 -20.14
C GLY A 37 3.20 5.76 -20.37
N ILE A 38 2.31 6.60 -19.83
CA ILE A 38 0.85 6.36 -19.94
C ILE A 38 0.06 7.50 -20.63
N ASP A 39 0.67 8.60 -20.97
CA ASP A 39 -0.02 9.71 -21.67
C ASP A 39 0.29 9.67 -23.16
N ASP A 40 -0.32 8.77 -23.92
CA ASP A 40 -0.65 9.01 -25.34
C ASP A 40 -1.62 7.92 -25.87
N LEU A 41 -2.91 8.18 -25.78
CA LEU A 41 -3.91 7.62 -26.70
C LEU A 41 -4.83 8.75 -27.12
N GLY A 42 -4.46 9.37 -28.25
CA GLY A 42 -5.24 10.37 -28.95
C GLY A 42 -6.64 9.84 -29.31
N ILE A 43 -7.67 10.52 -28.81
CA ILE A 43 -9.04 10.36 -29.29
C ILE A 43 -9.19 11.30 -30.51
N GLY A 44 -9.19 10.71 -31.69
CA GLY A 44 -9.48 11.41 -32.93
C GLY A 44 -10.93 11.89 -32.97
N SER A 45 -11.12 13.20 -32.96
CA SER A 45 -12.39 13.85 -33.22
C SER A 45 -12.75 13.74 -34.71
N GLN A 46 -13.77 12.99 -35.06
CA GLN A 46 -14.44 13.13 -36.34
C GLN A 46 -15.55 14.17 -36.23
N SER A 47 -15.41 15.25 -36.97
CA SER A 47 -16.42 16.25 -37.21
C SER A 47 -17.47 15.69 -38.20
N VAL A 48 -18.73 15.73 -37.84
CA VAL A 48 -19.87 15.55 -38.76
C VAL A 48 -20.70 16.82 -38.71
N ASP A 49 -20.70 17.55 -39.82
CA ASP A 49 -21.63 18.65 -40.11
C ASP A 49 -23.04 18.10 -40.31
N ALA A 50 -24.03 18.62 -39.66
CA ALA A 50 -25.41 18.62 -40.15
C ALA A 50 -26.20 19.76 -39.49
N ASN A 51 -26.54 20.67 -40.34
CA ASN A 51 -27.43 21.81 -40.18
C ASN A 51 -28.88 21.34 -40.11
N SER A 52 -29.64 21.71 -39.07
CA SER A 52 -31.09 21.95 -39.18
C SER A 52 -31.57 22.75 -37.96
N GLN A 53 -32.09 23.91 -38.29
CA GLN A 53 -32.84 24.81 -37.41
C GLN A 53 -34.13 24.12 -36.94
N ASP A 54 -34.42 24.14 -35.66
CA ASP A 54 -35.80 24.33 -35.21
C ASP A 54 -35.86 24.84 -33.73
N GLN A 55 -36.83 25.60 -33.48
CA GLN A 55 -37.24 26.54 -32.51
C GLN A 55 -37.12 26.16 -31.02
N VAL A 56 -36.75 27.17 -30.21
CA VAL A 56 -36.70 27.22 -28.75
C VAL A 56 -38.12 27.36 -28.15
N PRO A 57 -38.42 26.76 -27.02
CA PRO A 57 -39.16 27.40 -25.95
C PRO A 57 -38.33 27.57 -24.67
N SER A 58 -38.57 28.70 -24.05
CA SER A 58 -37.88 29.34 -22.96
C SER A 58 -37.74 28.54 -21.67
N SER A 59 -36.54 28.68 -21.10
CA SER A 59 -36.28 28.97 -19.69
C SER A 59 -36.93 28.08 -18.60
N SER A 60 -36.14 27.10 -18.14
CA SER A 60 -36.02 26.84 -16.72
C SER A 60 -34.56 26.64 -16.39
N VAL A 61 -34.04 27.50 -15.51
CA VAL A 61 -32.64 27.50 -15.04
C VAL A 61 -32.40 26.22 -14.27
N LEU A 62 -31.83 25.20 -14.92
CA LEU A 62 -31.22 24.06 -14.23
C LEU A 62 -29.84 24.48 -13.73
N LYS A 63 -29.74 24.71 -12.41
CA LYS A 63 -28.42 24.83 -11.75
C LYS A 63 -27.60 23.56 -12.03
N PRO A 64 -26.28 23.70 -12.23
CA PRO A 64 -25.42 22.54 -12.50
C PRO A 64 -25.46 21.54 -11.32
N LEU A 65 -25.63 20.27 -11.66
CA LEU A 65 -25.67 19.13 -10.73
C LEU A 65 -24.31 18.86 -10.03
N ALA A 66 -23.32 19.73 -10.23
CA ALA A 66 -21.98 19.62 -9.66
C ALA A 66 -21.89 19.94 -8.15
N ASP A 67 -22.89 20.61 -7.57
CA ASP A 67 -22.87 21.07 -6.19
C ASP A 67 -23.53 20.10 -5.17
N GLN A 68 -23.95 18.91 -5.57
CA GLN A 68 -24.69 18.00 -4.70
C GLN A 68 -24.00 16.68 -4.34
N VAL A 69 -22.73 16.49 -4.69
CA VAL A 69 -21.98 15.30 -4.27
C VAL A 69 -20.73 15.68 -3.48
N ALA A 70 -20.86 16.65 -2.58
CA ALA A 70 -20.03 16.63 -1.38
C ALA A 70 -20.74 15.67 -0.40
N VAL A 71 -20.45 14.38 -0.48
CA VAL A 71 -20.71 13.49 0.63
C VAL A 71 -19.75 13.94 1.73
N GLU A 72 -20.20 14.90 2.55
CA GLU A 72 -19.67 15.07 3.89
C GLU A 72 -19.87 13.73 4.58
N VAL A 73 -18.79 12.95 4.66
CA VAL A 73 -18.71 11.89 5.65
C VAL A 73 -18.79 12.65 6.97
N GLU A 74 -19.98 12.78 7.55
CA GLU A 74 -20.14 13.26 8.92
C GLU A 74 -19.26 12.36 9.78
N GLU A 75 -18.11 12.87 10.12
CA GLU A 75 -17.17 12.25 11.04
C GLU A 75 -17.83 12.36 12.43
N GLN A 76 -18.77 11.45 12.73
CA GLN A 76 -19.25 11.26 14.09
C GLN A 76 -18.04 11.22 14.99
N ALA A 77 -18.10 11.86 16.15
CA ALA A 77 -17.00 11.96 17.10
C ALA A 77 -16.57 10.54 17.52
N GLU A 78 -15.80 9.89 16.65
CA GLU A 78 -15.23 8.57 16.94
C GLU A 78 -14.24 8.69 18.09
N ALA A 79 -14.34 7.77 19.04
CA ALA A 79 -13.35 7.61 20.09
C ALA A 79 -11.92 7.50 19.46
N PRO A 80 -10.88 7.99 20.15
CA PRO A 80 -9.52 7.88 19.65
C PRO A 80 -9.20 6.43 19.27
N TYR A 81 -8.72 6.23 18.05
CA TYR A 81 -8.29 4.91 17.60
C TYR A 81 -6.96 4.56 18.26
N ASN A 82 -6.95 3.53 19.07
CA ASN A 82 -5.75 3.00 19.69
C ASN A 82 -5.36 1.70 18.97
N LEU A 83 -4.18 1.68 18.36
CA LEU A 83 -3.62 0.47 17.79
C LEU A 83 -3.50 -0.62 18.88
N ARG A 84 -4.08 -1.78 18.63
CA ARG A 84 -3.98 -2.96 19.50
C ARG A 84 -2.61 -3.62 19.40
N PHE A 85 -1.98 -3.52 18.23
CA PHE A 85 -0.63 -4.01 17.96
C PHE A 85 0.34 -2.84 17.98
N THR A 86 1.36 -2.93 18.82
CA THR A 86 2.37 -1.88 18.99
C THR A 86 3.77 -2.50 19.01
N ILE A 87 4.78 -1.69 18.84
CA ILE A 87 6.16 -2.12 19.06
C ILE A 87 6.39 -2.09 20.58
N PRO A 88 6.65 -3.23 21.25
CA PRO A 88 6.89 -3.27 22.68
C PRO A 88 8.09 -2.40 23.06
N SER A 89 8.01 -1.74 24.20
CA SER A 89 9.19 -1.10 24.78
C SER A 89 10.30 -2.15 25.00
N PRO A 90 11.57 -1.80 24.76
CA PRO A 90 12.66 -2.73 25.01
C PRO A 90 12.64 -3.18 26.48
N PRO A 91 12.94 -4.45 26.77
CA PRO A 91 13.00 -4.93 28.13
C PRO A 91 14.05 -4.14 28.94
N PRO A 92 13.89 -4.04 30.25
CA PRO A 92 14.90 -3.43 31.11
C PRO A 92 16.26 -4.14 30.90
N PRO A 93 17.38 -3.43 31.07
CA PRO A 93 18.69 -4.03 30.88
C PRO A 93 18.87 -5.18 31.85
N VAL A 94 19.26 -6.34 31.34
CA VAL A 94 19.65 -7.50 32.19
C VAL A 94 21.16 -7.41 32.39
N ASN A 95 21.61 -7.40 33.63
CA ASN A 95 23.03 -7.24 34.00
C ASN A 95 23.71 -5.99 33.40
N GLY A 96 22.94 -4.89 33.23
CA GLY A 96 23.47 -3.65 32.65
C GLY A 96 23.63 -3.65 31.10
N VAL A 97 23.34 -4.75 30.46
CA VAL A 97 23.37 -4.86 28.98
C VAL A 97 21.98 -4.56 28.44
N ARG A 98 21.88 -3.53 27.59
CA ARG A 98 20.67 -3.24 26.80
C ARG A 98 20.71 -4.05 25.51
N SER A 99 19.55 -4.60 25.12
CA SER A 99 19.39 -5.10 23.76
C SER A 99 19.48 -3.92 22.78
N ASP A 100 20.19 -4.09 21.67
CA ASP A 100 20.22 -3.09 20.61
C ASP A 100 18.80 -2.84 20.09
N PRO A 101 18.42 -1.56 19.85
CA PRO A 101 17.14 -1.26 19.25
C PRO A 101 17.10 -1.81 17.81
N PRO A 102 15.90 -2.11 17.26
CA PRO A 102 15.79 -2.54 15.89
C PRO A 102 16.30 -1.44 14.94
N LEU A 103 17.16 -1.80 14.00
CA LEU A 103 17.73 -0.86 13.04
C LEU A 103 16.71 -0.40 11.99
N PHE A 104 15.76 -1.28 11.66
CA PHE A 104 14.78 -1.06 10.61
C PHE A 104 13.37 -1.36 11.09
N TRP A 105 12.42 -0.65 10.51
CA TRP A 105 11.00 -0.89 10.71
C TRP A 105 10.56 -2.18 10.01
N SER A 106 9.66 -2.92 10.66
CA SER A 106 9.04 -4.12 10.11
C SER A 106 7.73 -4.42 10.85
N HIS A 107 6.74 -5.00 10.16
CA HIS A 107 5.54 -5.57 10.79
C HIS A 107 5.88 -6.61 11.86
N LYS A 108 7.02 -7.28 11.74
CA LYS A 108 7.51 -8.28 12.71
C LYS A 108 7.82 -7.72 14.10
N LEU A 109 7.91 -6.40 14.23
CA LEU A 109 8.16 -5.75 15.53
C LEU A 109 6.88 -5.63 16.37
N TYR A 110 5.71 -5.70 15.73
CA TYR A 110 4.43 -5.42 16.37
C TYR A 110 3.89 -6.62 17.14
N ARG A 111 3.35 -6.33 18.33
CA ARG A 111 2.73 -7.31 19.24
C ARG A 111 1.44 -6.73 19.80
N ASP A 112 0.45 -7.62 20.10
CA ASP A 112 -0.70 -7.26 20.92
C ASP A 112 -0.34 -7.26 22.43
N ALA A 113 -1.33 -7.03 23.26
CA ALA A 113 -1.15 -6.98 24.72
C ALA A 113 -0.71 -8.33 25.32
N GLU A 114 -1.05 -9.43 24.65
CA GLU A 114 -0.69 -10.79 25.02
C GLU A 114 0.66 -11.22 24.44
N GLY A 115 1.34 -10.34 23.70
CA GLY A 115 2.63 -10.61 23.07
C GLY A 115 2.55 -11.36 21.75
N LYS A 116 1.34 -11.56 21.18
CA LYS A 116 1.16 -12.25 19.90
C LYS A 116 1.62 -11.36 18.74
N ALA A 117 2.41 -11.93 17.85
CA ALA A 117 2.89 -11.24 16.64
C ALA A 117 1.80 -11.09 15.57
N VAL A 118 2.00 -10.12 14.69
CA VAL A 118 1.26 -10.04 13.42
C VAL A 118 1.51 -11.30 12.60
N THR A 119 0.43 -11.91 12.10
CA THR A 119 0.53 -13.14 11.30
C THR A 119 0.60 -12.79 9.81
N VAL A 120 1.49 -13.43 9.06
CA VAL A 120 1.54 -13.30 7.59
C VAL A 120 1.05 -14.59 6.97
N HIS A 121 0.08 -14.49 6.07
CA HIS A 121 -0.50 -15.57 5.30
C HIS A 121 -0.10 -15.40 3.83
N TYR A 122 0.72 -16.31 3.33
CA TYR A 122 1.11 -16.36 1.93
C TYR A 122 0.23 -17.35 1.20
N CYS A 123 -0.70 -16.84 0.37
CA CYS A 123 -1.70 -17.63 -0.33
C CYS A 123 -1.32 -17.80 -1.80
N THR A 124 -1.16 -19.03 -2.24
CA THR A 124 -0.80 -19.41 -3.61
C THR A 124 -1.93 -20.09 -4.36
N ASN A 125 -3.11 -20.20 -3.75
CA ASN A 125 -4.30 -20.74 -4.40
C ASN A 125 -5.54 -19.88 -4.12
N PHE A 126 -6.51 -20.01 -5.02
CA PHE A 126 -7.72 -19.18 -5.05
C PHE A 126 -8.65 -19.43 -3.85
N GLU A 127 -8.85 -20.69 -3.44
CA GLU A 127 -9.79 -21.08 -2.38
C GLU A 127 -9.31 -20.60 -1.01
N GLU A 128 -8.02 -20.72 -0.73
CA GLU A 128 -7.42 -20.14 0.49
C GLU A 128 -7.52 -18.63 0.48
N ALA A 129 -7.25 -17.99 -0.66
CA ALA A 129 -7.36 -16.54 -0.81
C ALA A 129 -8.80 -16.05 -0.58
N GLU A 130 -9.81 -16.75 -1.13
CA GLU A 130 -11.22 -16.45 -0.91
C GLU A 130 -11.58 -16.60 0.58
N THR A 131 -11.16 -17.67 1.21
CA THR A 131 -11.44 -17.93 2.63
C THR A 131 -10.82 -16.87 3.53
N LEU A 132 -9.56 -16.51 3.29
CA LEU A 132 -8.85 -15.52 4.07
C LEU A 132 -9.41 -14.12 3.83
N CYS A 133 -9.74 -13.77 2.58
CA CYS A 133 -10.24 -12.44 2.22
C CYS A 133 -11.55 -12.10 2.93
N LYS A 134 -12.45 -13.07 3.13
CA LYS A 134 -13.70 -12.88 3.90
C LYS A 134 -13.45 -12.26 5.27
N SER A 135 -12.33 -12.56 5.90
CA SER A 135 -12.00 -12.05 7.23
C SER A 135 -11.62 -10.56 7.26
N PHE A 136 -11.45 -9.92 6.10
CA PHE A 136 -11.19 -8.48 5.97
C PHE A 136 -12.46 -7.67 5.63
N LEU A 137 -13.56 -8.33 5.23
CA LEU A 137 -14.78 -7.62 4.81
C LEU A 137 -15.48 -6.86 5.93
N ASN A 138 -15.17 -7.15 7.19
CA ASN A 138 -15.70 -6.45 8.35
C ASN A 138 -14.74 -5.37 8.89
N GLU A 139 -13.57 -5.20 8.28
CA GLU A 139 -12.63 -4.15 8.67
C GLU A 139 -13.11 -2.79 8.13
N LYS A 140 -12.91 -1.72 8.90
CA LYS A 140 -13.18 -0.36 8.42
C LYS A 140 -12.03 0.19 7.59
N VAL A 141 -10.81 -0.20 7.92
CA VAL A 141 -9.59 0.23 7.27
C VAL A 141 -8.67 -0.96 7.09
N VAL A 142 -8.10 -1.09 5.90
CA VAL A 142 -7.08 -2.08 5.59
C VAL A 142 -5.88 -1.39 4.94
N GLY A 143 -4.68 -1.89 5.23
CA GLY A 143 -3.52 -1.57 4.41
C GLY A 143 -3.61 -2.36 3.11
N PHE A 144 -3.25 -1.72 2.00
CA PHE A 144 -3.33 -2.30 0.67
C PHE A 144 -2.09 -1.93 -0.14
N ASP A 145 -1.55 -2.90 -0.87
CA ASP A 145 -0.43 -2.69 -1.78
C ASP A 145 -0.46 -3.76 -2.88
N MET A 146 0.31 -3.58 -3.94
CA MET A 146 0.42 -4.53 -5.05
C MET A 146 1.83 -4.61 -5.60
N GLU A 147 2.19 -5.82 -6.08
CA GLU A 147 3.45 -6.03 -6.76
C GLU A 147 3.22 -6.66 -8.14
N TRP A 148 4.09 -6.32 -9.09
CA TRP A 148 4.05 -6.80 -10.47
C TRP A 148 5.46 -6.91 -11.07
N GLU A 149 5.58 -7.59 -12.19
CA GLU A 149 6.85 -7.65 -12.93
C GLU A 149 7.24 -6.26 -13.44
N SER A 150 8.44 -5.81 -13.11
CA SER A 150 8.94 -4.47 -13.46
C SER A 150 8.97 -4.20 -14.96
N GLN A 151 9.08 -5.26 -15.79
CA GLN A 151 9.09 -5.19 -17.25
C GLN A 151 7.76 -5.62 -17.89
N ALA A 152 6.66 -5.74 -17.10
CA ALA A 152 5.38 -6.14 -17.63
C ALA A 152 4.81 -5.08 -18.58
N GLN A 153 4.52 -5.51 -19.81
CA GLN A 153 3.78 -4.74 -20.80
C GLN A 153 2.27 -5.01 -20.69
N ALA A 154 1.44 -4.18 -21.30
CA ALA A 154 -0.01 -4.40 -21.29
C ALA A 154 -0.39 -5.78 -21.86
N SER A 155 0.33 -6.25 -22.88
CA SER A 155 0.14 -7.58 -23.49
C SER A 155 0.65 -8.76 -22.66
N SER A 156 1.28 -8.51 -21.52
CA SER A 156 1.87 -9.59 -20.69
C SER A 156 0.83 -10.37 -19.86
N GLY A 157 -0.46 -10.00 -19.95
CA GLY A 157 -1.55 -10.61 -19.21
C GLY A 157 -1.66 -10.14 -17.75
N ILE A 158 -2.72 -10.58 -17.07
CA ILE A 158 -3.03 -10.17 -15.69
C ILE A 158 -1.92 -10.61 -14.74
N LYS A 159 -1.49 -11.85 -14.79
CA LYS A 159 -0.53 -12.46 -13.85
C LYS A 159 0.81 -11.74 -13.74
N LYS A 160 1.27 -11.08 -14.82
CA LYS A 160 2.49 -10.26 -14.78
C LYS A 160 2.23 -8.81 -14.40
N ASN A 161 1.05 -8.29 -14.70
CA ASN A 161 0.68 -6.93 -14.39
C ASN A 161 0.08 -6.77 -12.98
N ILE A 162 -0.43 -7.85 -12.40
CA ILE A 162 -0.93 -7.95 -11.02
C ILE A 162 -0.47 -9.30 -10.48
N SER A 163 0.78 -9.36 -10.04
CA SER A 163 1.36 -10.63 -9.60
C SER A 163 0.97 -10.97 -8.17
N VAL A 164 0.98 -9.95 -7.30
CA VAL A 164 0.70 -10.10 -5.88
C VAL A 164 -0.19 -8.95 -5.42
N ILE A 165 -1.18 -9.25 -4.58
CA ILE A 165 -2.02 -8.26 -3.89
C ILE A 165 -1.87 -8.48 -2.40
N GLN A 166 -1.60 -7.42 -1.65
CA GLN A 166 -1.46 -7.47 -0.20
C GLN A 166 -2.62 -6.71 0.47
N VAL A 167 -3.22 -7.36 1.46
CA VAL A 167 -4.25 -6.75 2.32
C VAL A 167 -3.89 -7.04 3.76
N CYS A 168 -3.96 -6.03 4.63
CA CYS A 168 -3.70 -6.27 6.04
C CYS A 168 -4.71 -5.58 6.97
N SER A 169 -4.94 -6.21 8.11
CA SER A 169 -5.49 -5.62 9.33
C SER A 169 -4.40 -5.53 10.40
N GLU A 170 -4.72 -5.08 11.59
CA GLU A 170 -3.72 -4.97 12.66
C GLU A 170 -3.07 -6.32 13.04
N SER A 171 -3.84 -7.41 13.00
CA SER A 171 -3.38 -8.72 13.50
C SER A 171 -2.80 -9.62 12.42
N LYS A 172 -3.05 -9.33 11.15
CA LYS A 172 -2.69 -10.23 10.05
C LYS A 172 -2.45 -9.50 8.74
N VAL A 173 -1.59 -10.07 7.93
CA VAL A 173 -1.34 -9.68 6.54
C VAL A 173 -1.62 -10.87 5.64
N ALA A 174 -2.40 -10.67 4.59
CA ALA A 174 -2.57 -11.60 3.49
C ALA A 174 -1.71 -11.16 2.31
N VAL A 175 -0.91 -12.05 1.77
CA VAL A 175 -0.14 -11.89 0.54
C VAL A 175 -0.74 -12.85 -0.47
N PHE A 176 -1.66 -12.35 -1.30
CA PHE A 176 -2.36 -13.11 -2.34
C PHE A 176 -1.49 -13.16 -3.59
N HIS A 177 -0.86 -14.30 -3.86
CA HIS A 177 0.02 -14.47 -5.02
C HIS A 177 -0.78 -14.88 -6.24
N VAL A 178 -1.50 -13.91 -6.83
CA VAL A 178 -2.42 -14.08 -7.96
C VAL A 178 -1.75 -14.75 -9.16
N ALA A 179 -0.47 -14.46 -9.40
CA ALA A 179 0.28 -15.06 -10.50
C ALA A 179 0.40 -16.58 -10.42
N LEU A 180 0.31 -17.17 -9.22
CA LEU A 180 0.39 -18.62 -9.01
C LEU A 180 -0.99 -19.30 -8.95
N PHE A 181 -2.09 -18.55 -8.90
CA PHE A 181 -3.40 -19.17 -8.87
C PHE A 181 -3.61 -20.02 -10.13
N SER A 182 -4.11 -21.24 -9.95
CA SER A 182 -4.57 -22.09 -11.04
C SER A 182 -5.78 -21.42 -11.71
N GLY A 183 -5.87 -21.49 -13.02
CA GLY A 183 -6.94 -20.87 -13.78
C GLY A 183 -6.41 -20.17 -15.04
N GLY A 184 -7.32 -19.57 -15.79
CA GLY A 184 -7.00 -18.80 -16.99
C GLY A 184 -6.39 -17.43 -16.69
N ASP A 185 -6.67 -16.45 -17.54
CA ASP A 185 -6.17 -15.08 -17.41
C ASP A 185 -7.36 -14.09 -17.42
N THR A 186 -8.43 -14.45 -16.70
CA THR A 186 -9.59 -13.59 -16.52
C THR A 186 -9.75 -13.18 -15.05
N THR A 187 -10.37 -12.03 -14.83
CA THR A 187 -10.61 -11.53 -13.46
C THR A 187 -11.37 -12.54 -12.60
N LYS A 188 -12.38 -13.22 -13.15
CA LYS A 188 -13.19 -14.21 -12.41
C LYS A 188 -12.41 -15.44 -12.01
N GLU A 189 -11.40 -15.82 -12.78
CA GLU A 189 -10.57 -16.99 -12.52
C GLU A 189 -9.42 -16.71 -11.56
N LEU A 190 -8.98 -15.42 -11.48
CA LEU A 190 -7.79 -15.03 -10.73
C LEU A 190 -8.11 -14.26 -9.46
N ILE A 191 -9.22 -13.53 -9.41
CA ILE A 191 -9.52 -12.67 -8.26
C ILE A 191 -10.71 -13.22 -7.49
N PRO A 192 -10.51 -13.64 -6.24
CA PRO A 192 -11.59 -14.16 -5.40
C PRO A 192 -12.74 -13.16 -5.24
N PRO A 193 -14.01 -13.60 -5.22
CA PRO A 193 -15.18 -12.72 -5.09
C PRO A 193 -15.12 -11.79 -3.86
N SER A 194 -14.63 -12.29 -2.73
CA SER A 194 -14.45 -11.47 -1.53
C SER A 194 -13.39 -10.38 -1.72
N LEU A 195 -12.34 -10.64 -2.51
CA LEU A 195 -11.32 -9.64 -2.82
C LEU A 195 -11.86 -8.57 -3.78
N ILE A 196 -12.69 -8.95 -4.77
CA ILE A 196 -13.41 -8.01 -5.62
C ILE A 196 -14.29 -7.11 -4.74
N SER A 197 -15.10 -7.71 -3.87
CA SER A 197 -15.99 -6.98 -2.96
C SER A 197 -15.21 -6.01 -2.05
N LEU A 198 -14.03 -6.39 -1.57
CA LEU A 198 -13.16 -5.51 -0.78
C LEU A 198 -12.64 -4.34 -1.60
N ILE A 199 -12.14 -4.60 -2.81
CA ILE A 199 -11.57 -3.58 -3.71
C ILE A 199 -12.63 -2.54 -4.08
N GLU A 200 -13.85 -2.95 -4.39
CA GLU A 200 -14.94 -2.08 -4.85
C GLU A 200 -15.77 -1.47 -3.70
N SER A 201 -15.53 -1.86 -2.45
CA SER A 201 -16.27 -1.33 -1.30
C SER A 201 -15.92 0.13 -1.01
N GLU A 202 -16.90 0.99 -0.91
CA GLU A 202 -16.75 2.37 -0.39
C GLU A 202 -16.64 2.41 1.14
N ASN A 203 -17.14 1.36 1.81
CA ASN A 203 -17.22 1.29 3.27
C ASN A 203 -15.93 0.76 3.93
N ILE A 204 -15.03 0.20 3.14
CA ILE A 204 -13.72 -0.28 3.60
C ILE A 204 -12.65 0.65 3.01
N ILE A 205 -11.97 1.38 3.85
CA ILE A 205 -10.85 2.23 3.43
C ILE A 205 -9.65 1.33 3.09
N LYS A 206 -9.09 1.50 1.89
CA LYS A 206 -7.80 0.94 1.49
C LYS A 206 -6.77 2.04 1.53
N THR A 207 -5.66 1.82 2.22
CA THR A 207 -4.65 2.85 2.45
C THR A 207 -3.25 2.40 2.04
N GLY A 208 -2.52 3.28 1.35
CA GLY A 208 -1.18 3.02 0.82
C GLY A 208 -0.55 4.28 0.21
N VAL A 209 0.62 4.15 -0.37
CA VAL A 209 1.34 5.22 -1.08
C VAL A 209 1.36 4.94 -2.57
N GLY A 210 0.90 5.89 -3.38
CA GLY A 210 0.71 5.69 -4.81
C GLY A 210 -0.50 4.79 -5.11
N ILE A 211 -1.31 4.53 -4.11
CA ILE A 211 -2.39 3.55 -4.11
C ILE A 211 -3.41 3.75 -5.24
N TRP A 212 -3.68 4.99 -5.65
CA TRP A 212 -4.54 5.24 -6.81
C TRP A 212 -3.76 5.31 -8.10
N SER A 213 -2.69 6.10 -8.13
CA SER A 213 -1.93 6.36 -9.36
C SER A 213 -1.21 5.13 -9.90
N ALA A 214 -0.85 4.18 -9.06
CA ALA A 214 -0.25 2.90 -9.45
C ALA A 214 -1.26 1.76 -9.36
N ASP A 215 -1.74 1.41 -8.16
CA ASP A 215 -2.53 0.19 -7.91
C ASP A 215 -3.94 0.31 -8.45
N GLY A 216 -4.68 1.37 -8.11
CA GLY A 216 -6.06 1.57 -8.53
C GLY A 216 -6.21 1.62 -10.05
N ARG A 217 -5.34 2.37 -10.75
CA ARG A 217 -5.33 2.42 -12.21
C ARG A 217 -4.97 1.07 -12.83
N ARG A 218 -4.07 0.32 -12.21
CA ARG A 218 -3.70 -1.02 -12.67
C ARG A 218 -4.84 -2.01 -12.49
N ILE A 219 -5.55 -1.95 -11.37
CA ILE A 219 -6.77 -2.73 -11.13
C ILE A 219 -7.83 -2.41 -12.19
N GLN A 220 -8.09 -1.13 -12.46
CA GLN A 220 -9.04 -0.73 -13.52
C GLN A 220 -8.64 -1.28 -14.89
N LYS A 221 -7.36 -1.11 -15.24
CA LYS A 221 -6.86 -1.46 -16.57
C LYS A 221 -6.85 -2.96 -16.84
N PHE A 222 -6.43 -3.77 -15.87
CA PHE A 222 -6.18 -5.20 -16.10
C PHE A 222 -7.27 -6.11 -15.53
N LEU A 223 -7.98 -5.68 -14.49
CA LEU A 223 -9.07 -6.46 -13.90
C LEU A 223 -10.46 -5.95 -14.31
N ASN A 224 -10.55 -4.78 -14.94
CA ASN A 224 -11.83 -4.13 -15.25
C ASN A 224 -12.76 -4.01 -14.03
N LEU A 225 -12.17 -3.74 -12.85
CA LEU A 225 -12.88 -3.48 -11.61
C LEU A 225 -12.97 -1.97 -11.37
N ASN A 226 -13.85 -1.56 -10.46
CA ASN A 226 -14.05 -0.18 -10.05
C ASN A 226 -13.56 0.05 -8.60
N PRO A 227 -12.27 0.28 -8.38
CA PRO A 227 -11.74 0.47 -7.02
C PRO A 227 -12.35 1.69 -6.34
N ARG A 228 -12.74 1.54 -5.08
CA ARG A 228 -13.36 2.58 -4.25
C ARG A 228 -12.74 2.64 -2.86
N GLY A 229 -12.87 3.77 -2.20
CA GLY A 229 -12.41 3.95 -0.82
C GLY A 229 -10.88 3.96 -0.67
N PHE A 230 -10.15 4.44 -1.68
CA PHE A 230 -8.68 4.49 -1.67
C PHE A 230 -8.18 5.80 -1.05
N VAL A 231 -7.41 5.72 0.03
CA VAL A 231 -6.80 6.87 0.70
C VAL A 231 -5.30 6.90 0.41
N GLU A 232 -4.87 7.96 -0.29
CA GLU A 232 -3.47 8.23 -0.55
C GLU A 232 -2.79 8.82 0.68
N LEU A 233 -1.83 8.10 1.25
CA LEU A 233 -1.13 8.54 2.46
C LEU A 233 -0.29 9.79 2.26
N SER A 234 0.20 10.06 1.05
CA SER A 234 0.92 11.30 0.77
C SER A 234 0.04 12.53 0.96
N HIS A 235 -1.26 12.42 0.70
CA HIS A 235 -2.21 13.50 0.94
C HIS A 235 -2.31 13.81 2.44
N LEU A 236 -2.51 12.79 3.26
CA LEU A 236 -2.58 12.93 4.71
C LEU A 236 -1.25 13.44 5.29
N PHE A 237 -0.12 12.98 4.75
CA PHE A 237 1.21 13.46 5.10
C PHE A 237 1.36 14.97 4.85
N HIS A 238 0.91 15.47 3.69
CA HIS A 238 0.99 16.89 3.36
C HIS A 238 0.09 17.75 4.25
N VAL A 239 -1.12 17.27 4.55
CA VAL A 239 -2.04 17.93 5.49
C VAL A 239 -1.37 18.12 6.86
N LEU A 240 -0.72 17.09 7.38
CA LEU A 240 -0.04 17.16 8.68
C LEU A 240 1.20 18.04 8.70
N GLN A 241 1.86 18.23 7.55
CA GLN A 241 3.02 19.10 7.41
C GLN A 241 2.64 20.54 7.11
N ASP A 242 1.34 20.83 6.95
CA ASP A 242 0.79 22.12 6.48
C ASP A 242 1.51 22.69 5.25
N ARG A 243 1.90 21.80 4.35
CA ARG A 243 2.66 22.18 3.13
C ARG A 243 1.71 22.56 2.01
N LYS A 244 1.17 23.77 2.07
CA LYS A 244 0.34 24.33 1.01
C LYS A 244 1.17 24.96 -0.10
N THR A 245 0.64 24.93 -1.32
CA THR A 245 1.15 25.73 -2.45
C THR A 245 0.85 27.23 -2.23
N ALA A 246 1.37 28.09 -3.11
CA ALA A 246 1.05 29.52 -3.08
C ALA A 246 -0.45 29.81 -3.21
N GLU A 247 -1.19 28.90 -3.89
CA GLU A 247 -2.66 28.97 -4.06
C GLU A 247 -3.44 28.38 -2.86
N GLY A 248 -2.77 28.05 -1.76
CA GLY A 248 -3.39 27.50 -0.55
C GLY A 248 -3.82 26.04 -0.64
N LYS A 249 -3.45 25.31 -1.69
CA LYS A 249 -3.78 23.88 -1.91
C LYS A 249 -2.64 22.99 -1.46
N TYR A 250 -2.95 21.78 -1.03
CA TYR A 250 -1.93 20.77 -0.76
C TYR A 250 -1.42 20.14 -2.07
N PRO A 251 -0.11 19.84 -2.17
CA PRO A 251 0.45 19.25 -3.39
C PRO A 251 0.02 17.80 -3.55
N LYS A 252 -0.30 17.40 -4.78
CA LYS A 252 -0.59 16.01 -5.14
C LYS A 252 0.67 15.14 -5.31
N LYS A 253 1.86 15.72 -5.19
CA LYS A 253 3.13 14.98 -5.32
C LYS A 253 3.23 13.89 -4.25
N LEU A 254 3.60 12.68 -4.67
CA LEU A 254 3.77 11.56 -3.75
C LEU A 254 5.00 11.78 -2.84
N THR A 255 4.85 11.36 -1.60
CA THR A 255 5.95 11.22 -0.64
C THR A 255 6.21 9.73 -0.44
N SER A 256 7.44 9.27 -0.62
CA SER A 256 7.75 7.83 -0.54
C SER A 256 7.33 7.22 0.80
N LEU A 257 6.91 5.94 0.77
CA LEU A 257 6.54 5.18 1.97
C LEU A 257 7.67 5.22 3.01
N ALA A 258 8.93 5.01 2.58
CA ALA A 258 10.09 5.06 3.46
C ALA A 258 10.22 6.38 4.22
N LYS A 259 9.98 7.52 3.56
CA LYS A 259 10.03 8.85 4.20
C LYS A 259 8.90 9.02 5.22
N GLN A 260 7.70 8.52 4.90
CA GLN A 260 6.56 8.58 5.82
C GLN A 260 6.78 7.70 7.05
N VAL A 261 7.27 6.46 6.84
CA VAL A 261 7.61 5.51 7.93
C VAL A 261 8.66 6.12 8.85
N GLN A 262 9.75 6.66 8.30
CA GLN A 262 10.78 7.33 9.12
C GLN A 262 10.22 8.50 9.93
N ALA A 263 9.34 9.32 9.32
CA ALA A 263 8.81 10.52 9.96
C ALA A 263 7.77 10.23 11.07
N TYR A 264 6.97 9.18 10.91
CA TYR A 264 5.84 8.92 11.80
C TYR A 264 5.94 7.63 12.62
N LEU A 265 6.75 6.66 12.18
CA LEU A 265 6.97 5.40 12.91
C LEU A 265 8.39 5.32 13.52
N GLY A 266 9.26 6.30 13.23
CA GLY A 266 10.53 6.49 13.92
C GLY A 266 11.69 5.60 13.47
N LEU A 267 11.46 4.61 12.62
CA LEU A 267 12.46 3.67 12.10
C LEU A 267 12.49 3.72 10.58
N ALA A 268 13.66 3.49 9.99
CA ALA A 268 13.80 3.43 8.54
C ALA A 268 13.26 2.11 7.97
N LEU A 269 12.68 2.14 6.77
CA LEU A 269 12.45 0.91 6.00
C LEU A 269 13.78 0.37 5.45
N PRO A 270 13.96 -0.98 5.41
CA PRO A 270 15.13 -1.56 4.78
C PRO A 270 15.22 -1.13 3.30
N LYS A 271 16.41 -0.73 2.87
CA LYS A 271 16.68 -0.50 1.44
C LYS A 271 17.09 -1.81 0.80
N GLY A 272 16.60 -2.09 -0.41
CA GLY A 272 16.99 -3.30 -1.14
C GLY A 272 16.43 -3.37 -2.55
N SER A 273 16.95 -4.31 -3.34
CA SER A 273 16.53 -4.60 -4.72
C SER A 273 15.25 -5.45 -4.80
N VAL A 274 14.66 -5.82 -3.67
CA VAL A 274 13.48 -6.70 -3.59
C VAL A 274 12.32 -6.14 -4.42
N ARG A 275 12.10 -4.83 -4.39
CA ARG A 275 11.04 -4.15 -5.14
C ARG A 275 11.05 -4.43 -6.65
N THR A 276 12.23 -4.63 -7.23
CA THR A 276 12.39 -4.89 -8.68
C THR A 276 12.65 -6.36 -9.00
N SER A 277 12.42 -7.25 -8.06
CA SER A 277 12.58 -8.68 -8.24
C SER A 277 11.42 -9.28 -9.06
N SER A 278 11.53 -10.56 -9.41
CA SER A 278 10.46 -11.26 -10.13
C SER A 278 9.32 -11.60 -9.18
N TRP A 279 8.16 -11.00 -9.43
CA TRP A 279 6.97 -11.14 -8.61
C TRP A 279 5.96 -12.17 -9.15
N SER A 280 6.12 -12.62 -10.40
CA SER A 280 5.21 -13.61 -10.99
C SER A 280 5.63 -15.06 -10.77
N ARG A 281 6.75 -15.29 -10.06
CA ARG A 281 7.26 -16.61 -9.70
C ARG A 281 7.11 -16.82 -8.20
N GLU A 282 7.26 -18.06 -7.75
CA GLU A 282 7.27 -18.38 -6.31
C GLU A 282 8.21 -17.43 -5.54
N LEU A 283 7.70 -16.85 -4.45
CA LEU A 283 8.42 -15.83 -3.70
C LEU A 283 9.35 -16.44 -2.65
N TYR A 284 10.53 -15.88 -2.55
CA TYR A 284 11.37 -16.11 -1.38
C TYR A 284 10.80 -15.39 -0.15
N GLN A 285 11.14 -15.88 1.04
CA GLN A 285 10.66 -15.31 2.30
C GLN A 285 10.93 -13.79 2.40
N ILE A 286 12.05 -13.31 1.89
CA ILE A 286 12.38 -11.89 1.89
C ILE A 286 11.41 -11.04 1.06
N GLN A 287 10.86 -11.59 -0.03
CA GLN A 287 9.84 -10.92 -0.85
C GLN A 287 8.48 -10.91 -0.12
N VAL A 288 8.11 -12.03 0.49
CA VAL A 288 6.88 -12.11 1.31
C VAL A 288 6.96 -11.11 2.46
N ASP A 289 8.10 -11.05 3.14
CA ASP A 289 8.32 -10.11 4.25
C ASP A 289 8.27 -8.65 3.79
N TYR A 290 8.83 -8.35 2.61
CA TYR A 290 8.78 -7.03 1.99
C TYR A 290 7.33 -6.62 1.68
N ALA A 291 6.61 -7.43 0.93
CA ALA A 291 5.22 -7.20 0.55
C ALA A 291 4.31 -7.01 1.78
N ALA A 292 4.51 -7.87 2.80
CA ALA A 292 3.78 -7.75 4.06
C ALA A 292 4.11 -6.45 4.81
N ALA A 293 5.38 -6.03 4.77
CA ALA A 293 5.81 -4.80 5.45
C ALA A 293 5.23 -3.55 4.79
N ASP A 294 5.18 -3.47 3.46
CA ASP A 294 4.69 -2.29 2.75
C ASP A 294 3.18 -2.09 3.00
N ALA A 295 2.36 -3.13 2.89
CA ALA A 295 0.93 -3.05 3.22
C ALA A 295 0.70 -2.69 4.69
N TYR A 296 1.44 -3.32 5.63
CA TYR A 296 1.29 -3.07 7.06
C TYR A 296 1.76 -1.67 7.47
N ALA A 297 2.78 -1.14 6.79
CA ALA A 297 3.19 0.25 6.94
C ALA A 297 2.08 1.20 6.53
N GLY A 298 1.38 0.92 5.43
CA GLY A 298 0.23 1.67 4.96
C GLY A 298 -0.85 1.80 6.04
N LEU A 299 -1.26 0.68 6.62
CA LEU A 299 -2.26 0.66 7.69
C LEU A 299 -1.82 1.45 8.92
N THR A 300 -0.61 1.17 9.41
CA THR A 300 -0.08 1.80 10.63
C THR A 300 0.09 3.30 10.46
N LEU A 301 0.62 3.74 9.32
CA LEU A 301 0.76 5.16 8.98
C LEU A 301 -0.60 5.87 8.96
N TYR A 302 -1.61 5.26 8.34
CA TYR A 302 -2.95 5.82 8.31
C TYR A 302 -3.45 6.13 9.72
N HIS A 303 -3.44 5.14 10.61
CA HIS A 303 -3.93 5.32 11.98
C HIS A 303 -3.12 6.37 12.74
N VAL A 304 -1.79 6.31 12.71
CA VAL A 304 -0.94 7.27 13.40
C VAL A 304 -1.13 8.69 12.86
N MET A 305 -1.17 8.86 11.55
CA MET A 305 -1.33 10.17 10.93
C MET A 305 -2.75 10.72 11.11
N ASN A 306 -3.79 9.90 10.98
CA ASN A 306 -5.16 10.34 11.16
C ASN A 306 -5.45 10.74 12.60
N GLU A 307 -4.94 10.02 13.60
CA GLU A 307 -5.04 10.42 14.99
C GLU A 307 -4.29 11.75 15.28
N LYS A 308 -3.16 11.98 14.63
CA LYS A 308 -2.49 13.29 14.70
C LYS A 308 -3.35 14.39 14.08
N ARG A 309 -3.96 14.16 12.92
CA ARG A 309 -4.87 15.10 12.26
C ARG A 309 -6.05 15.47 13.16
N LYS A 310 -6.70 14.50 13.79
CA LYS A 310 -7.82 14.70 14.71
C LYS A 310 -7.45 15.60 15.91
N LYS A 311 -6.18 15.58 16.33
CA LYS A 311 -5.65 16.40 17.45
C LYS A 311 -5.24 17.81 17.05
N MET A 312 -5.10 18.11 15.77
CA MET A 312 -4.74 19.47 15.30
C MET A 312 -5.84 20.49 15.62
N ARG A 313 -5.44 21.74 15.79
CA ARG A 313 -6.36 22.86 16.03
C ARG A 313 -5.94 24.06 15.16
N PRO A 314 -6.77 24.51 14.19
CA PRO A 314 -8.04 23.88 13.78
C PRO A 314 -7.81 22.46 13.21
N LYS A 315 -8.80 21.56 13.33
CA LYS A 315 -8.75 20.21 12.77
C LYS A 315 -8.87 20.32 11.24
N PRO A 316 -7.86 19.90 10.46
CA PRO A 316 -7.98 19.87 9.01
C PRO A 316 -8.97 18.77 8.58
N PRO A 317 -9.64 18.93 7.41
CA PRO A 317 -10.50 17.89 6.87
C PRO A 317 -9.69 16.61 6.57
N HIS A 318 -10.38 15.47 6.53
CA HIS A 318 -9.78 14.25 6.01
C HIS A 318 -9.60 14.39 4.49
N PRO A 319 -8.47 13.98 3.91
CA PRO A 319 -8.31 13.96 2.47
C PRO A 319 -9.41 13.13 1.78
N HIS A 320 -9.90 13.61 0.65
CA HIS A 320 -10.85 12.86 -0.17
C HIS A 320 -10.26 11.54 -0.65
N PHE A 321 -11.11 10.58 -0.99
CA PHE A 321 -10.67 9.36 -1.66
C PHE A 321 -9.96 9.71 -2.97
N ALA A 322 -8.86 9.03 -3.22
CA ALA A 322 -7.94 9.37 -4.29
C ALA A 322 -8.55 9.15 -5.69
N GLU A 323 -9.48 8.20 -5.81
CA GLU A 323 -10.23 7.94 -7.06
C GLU A 323 -11.14 9.09 -7.49
N LEU A 324 -11.55 9.95 -6.56
CA LEU A 324 -12.40 11.10 -6.87
C LEU A 324 -11.64 12.22 -7.58
N GLY A 325 -10.30 12.24 -7.52
CA GLY A 325 -9.48 13.26 -8.16
C GLY A 325 -9.64 14.67 -7.60
N LEU A 326 -10.35 14.82 -6.49
CA LEU A 326 -10.66 16.10 -5.85
C LEU A 326 -9.39 16.77 -5.27
N PRO A 327 -9.42 18.09 -5.00
CA PRO A 327 -8.37 18.76 -4.24
C PRO A 327 -8.19 18.14 -2.85
N ILE A 328 -6.96 18.27 -2.32
CA ILE A 328 -6.61 17.80 -0.97
C ILE A 328 -6.85 18.93 0.00
#